data_3126701ba23452cb4fff04a142fcad3c
#
_entry.id   3126701ba23452cb4fff04a142fcad3c
#
_cell.length_a   1.000
_cell.length_b   1.000
_cell.length_c   1.000
_cell.angle_alpha   90.00
_cell.angle_beta   90.00
_cell.angle_gamma   90.00
#
_symmetry.space_group_name_H-M   'P 1'
#
loop_
_entity.id
_entity.type
_entity.pdbx_description
1 polymer ?
#
loop_
_entity_poly.entity_id
_entity_poly.type
_entity_poly.pdbx_seq_one_letter_code
_entity_poly.pdbx_strand_id
1 'polypeptide(L)'
;GALGAGRGGTDSALARSLRRLGVGADDIAVISKHDTSTLANDPNETELHERLADAMGRSPGAPLFVVSQKSMTGHAKGGAAVFQMIGLCQVLRDGVIPPNRSLDCVDDELAVANHFVWPRQTLRLGERFGLKAGLVTSLGFGHVSGLVALVHPQAFLAAVPADQREDYLRRAGERVLAGQRRLASAIAGGRPLYERPADRRFDRDAPEKVQEAAMLLDPGARLGEDGSY
;
A
#
# COMPACT_ATOMS: atom_id res chain seq x y z
N GLY A 1 -10.58 -14.02 -5.90
CA GLY A 1 -10.73 -13.43 -7.18
C GLY A 1 -9.44 -12.81 -7.65
N ALA A 2 -8.82 -13.45 -8.61
CA ALA A 2 -7.63 -12.93 -9.25
C ALA A 2 -7.86 -11.48 -9.68
N LEU A 3 -6.84 -10.67 -9.61
CA LEU A 3 -6.79 -9.43 -10.38
C LEU A 3 -7.14 -9.82 -11.82
N GLY A 4 -8.24 -9.28 -12.33
CA GLY A 4 -8.71 -9.63 -13.67
C GLY A 4 -7.60 -9.42 -14.71
N ALA A 5 -7.64 -10.17 -15.79
CA ALA A 5 -6.72 -10.02 -16.91
C ALA A 5 -6.58 -8.53 -17.27
N GLY A 6 -5.37 -8.03 -17.35
CA GLY A 6 -5.06 -6.62 -17.65
C GLY A 6 -4.86 -5.70 -16.44
N ARG A 7 -5.21 -6.08 -15.21
CA ARG A 7 -4.95 -5.20 -14.05
C ARG A 7 -3.48 -5.15 -13.65
N GLY A 8 -2.72 -6.18 -13.92
CA GLY A 8 -1.28 -6.28 -13.65
C GLY A 8 -0.39 -6.27 -14.89
N GLY A 9 -0.96 -6.32 -16.12
CA GLY A 9 -0.18 -6.36 -17.34
C GLY A 9 0.60 -5.08 -17.64
N THR A 10 1.45 -5.13 -18.66
CA THR A 10 2.31 -4.02 -19.09
C THR A 10 1.55 -2.73 -19.41
N ASP A 11 0.29 -2.84 -19.80
CA ASP A 11 -0.59 -1.72 -20.12
C ASP A 11 -1.61 -1.39 -19.02
N SER A 12 -1.47 -2.00 -17.85
CA SER A 12 -2.29 -1.67 -16.68
C SER A 12 -2.08 -0.22 -16.23
N ALA A 13 -3.08 0.34 -15.55
CA ALA A 13 -2.95 1.69 -14.97
C ALA A 13 -1.76 1.77 -14.00
N LEU A 14 -1.50 0.72 -13.24
CA LEU A 14 -0.36 0.61 -12.34
C LEU A 14 0.96 0.68 -13.12
N ALA A 15 1.15 -0.18 -14.13
CA ALA A 15 2.37 -0.22 -14.93
C ALA A 15 2.62 1.11 -15.66
N ARG A 16 1.57 1.73 -16.22
CA ARG A 16 1.70 3.05 -16.86
C ARG A 16 2.13 4.14 -15.86
N SER A 17 1.55 4.13 -14.65
CA SER A 17 1.89 5.10 -13.61
C SER A 17 3.33 4.93 -13.14
N LEU A 18 3.78 3.70 -12.91
CA LEU A 18 5.16 3.40 -12.52
C LEU A 18 6.16 3.82 -13.62
N ARG A 19 5.88 3.51 -14.88
CA ARG A 19 6.74 3.94 -15.99
C ARG A 19 6.87 5.46 -16.10
N ARG A 20 5.80 6.21 -15.84
CA ARG A 20 5.86 7.69 -15.79
C ARG A 20 6.78 8.21 -14.69
N LEU A 21 6.97 7.43 -13.64
CA LEU A 21 7.87 7.71 -12.53
C LEU A 21 9.27 7.12 -12.75
N GLY A 22 9.56 6.56 -13.93
CA GLY A 22 10.82 5.91 -14.23
C GLY A 22 11.06 4.63 -13.42
N VAL A 23 9.98 3.95 -13.01
CA VAL A 23 10.02 2.70 -12.23
C VAL A 23 9.63 1.53 -13.12
N GLY A 24 10.57 0.63 -13.36
CA GLY A 24 10.37 -0.63 -14.08
C GLY A 24 10.00 -1.79 -13.15
N ALA A 25 9.80 -2.96 -13.74
CA ALA A 25 9.46 -4.17 -12.97
C ALA A 25 10.55 -4.53 -11.96
N ASP A 26 11.81 -4.46 -12.34
CA ASP A 26 12.96 -4.82 -11.47
C ASP A 26 13.21 -3.79 -10.36
N ASP A 27 12.71 -2.57 -10.52
CA ASP A 27 12.78 -1.54 -9.49
C ASP A 27 11.80 -1.78 -8.32
N ILE A 28 10.82 -2.68 -8.51
CA ILE A 28 9.91 -3.12 -7.45
C ILE A 28 10.61 -4.22 -6.66
N ALA A 29 11.32 -3.84 -5.61
CA ALA A 29 12.17 -4.78 -4.89
C ALA A 29 11.45 -5.53 -3.75
N VAL A 30 10.35 -4.98 -3.23
CA VAL A 30 9.67 -5.49 -2.04
C VAL A 30 8.18 -5.60 -2.26
N ILE A 31 7.60 -6.68 -1.80
CA ILE A 31 6.15 -6.82 -1.66
C ILE A 31 5.78 -7.07 -0.20
N SER A 32 4.83 -6.30 0.31
CA SER A 32 4.16 -6.59 1.56
C SER A 32 2.85 -7.28 1.23
N LYS A 33 2.85 -8.60 1.35
CA LYS A 33 1.72 -9.45 1.04
C LYS A 33 0.62 -9.35 2.09
N HIS A 34 -0.60 -9.65 1.69
CA HIS A 34 -1.70 -9.78 2.64
C HIS A 34 -1.43 -10.91 3.64
N ASP A 35 -0.92 -12.03 3.19
CA ASP A 35 -0.44 -13.17 3.99
C ASP A 35 -1.21 -13.40 5.29
N THR A 36 -2.23 -14.22 5.22
CA THR A 36 -3.07 -14.56 6.38
C THR A 36 -2.78 -15.94 6.97
N SER A 37 -1.76 -16.62 6.47
CA SER A 37 -1.39 -17.99 6.83
C SER A 37 -2.57 -18.95 6.63
N THR A 38 -3.22 -18.88 5.48
CA THR A 38 -4.32 -19.74 5.12
C THR A 38 -4.10 -20.42 3.78
N LEU A 39 -4.47 -21.69 3.69
CA LEU A 39 -4.35 -22.49 2.46
C LEU A 39 -5.07 -21.87 1.25
N ALA A 40 -6.12 -21.09 1.49
CA ALA A 40 -6.87 -20.45 0.43
C ALA A 40 -6.23 -19.16 -0.07
N ASN A 41 -5.54 -18.41 0.81
CA ASN A 41 -5.01 -17.10 0.47
C ASN A 41 -3.58 -17.15 -0.05
N ASP A 42 -2.70 -17.83 0.64
CA ASP A 42 -1.27 -17.68 0.43
C ASP A 42 -0.80 -18.20 -0.94
N PRO A 43 -1.29 -19.36 -1.46
CA PRO A 43 -1.01 -19.79 -2.83
C PRO A 43 -1.59 -18.84 -3.88
N ASN A 44 -2.84 -18.41 -3.73
CA ASN A 44 -3.48 -17.49 -4.67
C ASN A 44 -2.75 -16.15 -4.75
N GLU A 45 -2.30 -15.63 -3.63
CA GLU A 45 -1.58 -14.37 -3.59
C GLU A 45 -0.17 -14.51 -4.17
N THR A 46 0.48 -15.63 -3.92
CA THR A 46 1.78 -15.96 -4.52
C THR A 46 1.68 -16.02 -6.04
N GLU A 47 0.73 -16.77 -6.57
CA GLU A 47 0.46 -16.84 -8.01
C GLU A 47 0.13 -15.46 -8.61
N LEU A 48 -0.61 -14.63 -7.90
CA LEU A 48 -0.93 -13.28 -8.33
C LEU A 48 0.34 -12.46 -8.57
N HIS A 49 1.25 -12.47 -7.61
CA HIS A 49 2.48 -11.67 -7.69
C HIS A 49 3.45 -12.22 -8.74
N GLU A 50 3.54 -13.54 -8.92
CA GLU A 50 4.34 -14.14 -10.00
C GLU A 50 3.81 -13.71 -11.36
N ARG A 51 2.50 -13.85 -11.61
CA ARG A 51 1.89 -13.40 -12.86
C ARG A 51 2.06 -11.89 -13.10
N LEU A 52 2.03 -11.08 -12.03
CA LEU A 52 2.25 -9.65 -12.14
C LEU A 52 3.72 -9.35 -12.51
N ALA A 53 4.66 -10.04 -11.89
CA ALA A 53 6.08 -9.91 -12.19
C ALA A 53 6.37 -10.25 -13.66
N ASP A 54 5.87 -11.37 -14.13
CA ASP A 54 5.99 -11.82 -15.53
C ASP A 54 5.35 -10.82 -16.50
N ALA A 55 4.10 -10.41 -16.22
CA ALA A 55 3.36 -9.48 -17.07
C ALA A 55 3.99 -8.09 -17.15
N MET A 56 4.72 -7.68 -16.13
CA MET A 56 5.49 -6.43 -16.12
C MET A 56 6.88 -6.58 -16.74
N GLY A 57 7.29 -7.77 -17.11
CA GLY A 57 8.59 -8.06 -17.73
C GLY A 57 9.74 -8.06 -16.73
N ARG A 58 9.54 -8.61 -15.53
CA ARG A 58 10.62 -8.76 -14.55
C ARG A 58 11.70 -9.68 -15.07
N SER A 59 12.95 -9.28 -14.89
CA SER A 59 14.09 -10.04 -15.34
C SER A 59 14.25 -11.36 -14.55
N PRO A 60 14.56 -12.48 -15.21
CA PRO A 60 14.85 -13.73 -14.50
C PRO A 60 15.95 -13.53 -13.43
N GLY A 61 15.71 -14.02 -12.23
CA GLY A 61 16.65 -13.90 -11.12
C GLY A 61 16.68 -12.55 -10.41
N ALA A 62 15.91 -11.55 -10.85
CA ALA A 62 15.73 -10.32 -10.08
C ALA A 62 14.93 -10.63 -8.80
N PRO A 63 15.50 -10.41 -7.59
CA PRO A 63 14.83 -10.80 -6.35
C PRO A 63 13.65 -9.91 -6.05
N LEU A 64 12.57 -10.49 -5.53
CA LEU A 64 11.42 -9.82 -5.00
C LEU A 64 11.24 -10.22 -3.54
N PHE A 65 11.64 -9.34 -2.64
CA PHE A 65 11.61 -9.62 -1.21
C PHE A 65 10.18 -9.58 -0.66
N VAL A 66 9.78 -10.66 -0.04
CA VAL A 66 8.44 -10.81 0.56
C VAL A 66 8.48 -10.43 2.02
N VAL A 67 7.64 -9.50 2.42
CA VAL A 67 7.42 -9.10 3.81
C VAL A 67 5.99 -9.44 4.22
N SER A 68 5.86 -10.37 5.16
CA SER A 68 4.60 -10.67 5.82
C SER A 68 4.45 -9.79 7.05
N GLN A 69 3.89 -8.60 6.87
CA GLN A 69 3.75 -7.59 7.94
C GLN A 69 2.99 -8.14 9.16
N LYS A 70 2.01 -9.00 8.92
CA LYS A 70 1.19 -9.60 9.98
C LYS A 70 1.98 -10.52 10.91
N SER A 71 3.10 -11.07 10.45
CA SER A 71 4.01 -11.84 11.31
C SER A 71 4.60 -10.98 12.44
N MET A 72 4.68 -9.68 12.25
CA MET A 72 5.22 -8.71 13.21
C MET A 72 4.12 -7.98 14.00
N THR A 73 3.02 -7.63 13.36
CA THR A 73 1.99 -6.74 13.92
C THR A 73 0.67 -7.43 14.27
N GLY A 74 0.51 -8.69 13.87
CA GLY A 74 -0.80 -9.33 13.85
C GLY A 74 -1.72 -8.76 12.78
N HIS A 75 -2.94 -9.30 12.70
CA HIS A 75 -3.93 -8.88 11.72
C HIS A 75 -4.86 -7.81 12.29
N ALA A 76 -4.61 -6.56 11.99
CA ALA A 76 -5.38 -5.42 12.46
C ALA A 76 -6.69 -5.18 11.66
N LYS A 77 -7.27 -6.24 11.08
CA LYS A 77 -8.54 -6.16 10.34
C LYS A 77 -8.52 -5.03 9.29
N GLY A 78 -9.43 -4.09 9.34
CA GLY A 78 -9.49 -2.95 8.40
C GLY A 78 -8.24 -2.05 8.41
N GLY A 79 -7.45 -2.06 9.49
CA GLY A 79 -6.18 -1.33 9.59
C GLY A 79 -4.97 -2.06 9.02
N ALA A 80 -5.10 -3.34 8.63
CA ALA A 80 -3.96 -4.17 8.24
C ALA A 80 -3.16 -3.59 7.07
N ALA A 81 -3.83 -3.08 6.04
CA ALA A 81 -3.17 -2.45 4.90
C ALA A 81 -2.39 -1.18 5.29
N VAL A 82 -2.86 -0.44 6.28
CA VAL A 82 -2.16 0.76 6.79
C VAL A 82 -0.85 0.35 7.46
N PHE A 83 -0.85 -0.69 8.28
CA PHE A 83 0.39 -1.23 8.87
C PHE A 83 1.36 -1.72 7.79
N GLN A 84 0.87 -2.38 6.76
CA GLN A 84 1.70 -2.80 5.62
C GLN A 84 2.32 -1.59 4.90
N MET A 85 1.53 -0.55 4.62
CA MET A 85 2.03 0.67 4.00
C MET A 85 3.07 1.39 4.86
N ILE A 86 2.84 1.51 6.17
CA ILE A 86 3.80 2.12 7.10
C ILE A 86 5.11 1.32 7.11
N GLY A 87 5.02 -0.01 7.24
CA GLY A 87 6.21 -0.88 7.21
C GLY A 87 6.98 -0.75 5.90
N LEU A 88 6.29 -0.74 4.76
CA LEU A 88 6.93 -0.58 3.46
C LEU A 88 7.56 0.82 3.28
N CYS A 89 6.92 1.88 3.78
CA CYS A 89 7.53 3.22 3.81
C CYS A 89 8.85 3.23 4.58
N GLN A 90 8.91 2.54 5.72
CA GLN A 90 10.15 2.42 6.49
C GLN A 90 11.22 1.63 5.72
N VAL A 91 10.84 0.51 5.10
CA VAL A 91 11.76 -0.28 4.27
C VAL A 91 12.35 0.57 3.15
N LEU A 92 11.51 1.32 2.42
CA LEU A 92 11.97 2.20 1.34
C LEU A 92 12.91 3.31 1.85
N ARG A 93 12.59 3.88 3.01
CA ARG A 93 13.38 4.97 3.60
C ARG A 93 14.74 4.51 4.14
N ASP A 94 14.73 3.38 4.86
CA ASP A 94 15.89 2.97 5.66
C ASP A 94 16.76 1.93 4.92
N GLY A 95 16.30 1.38 3.80
CA GLY A 95 17.00 0.33 3.06
C GLY A 95 17.12 -0.98 3.86
N VAL A 96 16.24 -1.20 4.83
CA VAL A 96 16.27 -2.37 5.71
C VAL A 96 15.00 -3.17 5.57
N ILE A 97 15.14 -4.42 5.15
CA ILE A 97 14.02 -5.35 5.05
C ILE A 97 13.96 -6.17 6.34
N PRO A 98 12.83 -6.14 7.06
CA PRO A 98 12.66 -6.92 8.27
C PRO A 98 12.54 -8.42 7.98
N PRO A 99 12.83 -9.29 8.95
CA PRO A 99 12.58 -10.71 8.81
C PRO A 99 11.08 -11.02 8.86
N ASN A 100 10.67 -12.10 8.21
CA ASN A 100 9.38 -12.71 8.46
C ASN A 100 9.46 -13.48 9.79
N ARG A 101 8.78 -12.98 10.80
CA ARG A 101 8.82 -13.57 12.15
C ARG A 101 8.13 -14.93 12.14
N SER A 102 8.71 -15.87 12.87
CA SER A 102 8.20 -17.25 12.99
C SER A 102 8.17 -18.03 11.66
N LEU A 103 8.94 -17.60 10.66
CA LEU A 103 9.10 -18.33 9.43
C LEU A 103 10.25 -19.34 9.58
N ASP A 104 9.92 -20.59 9.88
CA ASP A 104 10.91 -21.67 9.99
C ASP A 104 11.28 -22.24 8.61
N CYS A 105 10.27 -22.49 7.78
CA CYS A 105 10.45 -22.90 6.39
C CYS A 105 9.32 -22.27 5.53
N VAL A 106 9.62 -22.10 4.25
CA VAL A 106 8.60 -21.73 3.26
C VAL A 106 7.90 -23.01 2.85
N ASP A 107 6.58 -22.97 2.78
CA ASP A 107 5.77 -24.07 2.28
C ASP A 107 6.18 -24.44 0.84
N ASP A 108 6.23 -25.72 0.51
CA ASP A 108 6.65 -26.20 -0.80
C ASP A 108 5.80 -25.63 -1.94
N GLU A 109 4.49 -25.42 -1.70
CA GLU A 109 3.59 -24.79 -2.68
C GLU A 109 3.94 -23.33 -2.97
N LEU A 110 4.58 -22.65 -2.03
CA LEU A 110 4.99 -21.24 -2.17
C LEU A 110 6.45 -21.15 -2.66
N ALA A 111 7.25 -22.15 -2.37
CA ALA A 111 8.67 -22.16 -2.70
C ALA A 111 8.98 -22.27 -4.21
N VAL A 112 7.95 -22.60 -5.02
CA VAL A 112 8.07 -22.66 -6.48
C VAL A 112 8.10 -21.30 -7.18
N ALA A 113 7.85 -20.22 -6.44
CA ALA A 113 7.88 -18.87 -6.99
C ALA A 113 9.28 -18.45 -7.43
N ASN A 114 9.43 -18.03 -8.70
CA ASN A 114 10.73 -17.83 -9.34
C ASN A 114 11.49 -16.59 -8.85
N HIS A 115 10.76 -15.57 -8.37
CA HIS A 115 11.35 -14.29 -8.00
C HIS A 115 11.39 -14.06 -6.49
N PHE A 116 10.67 -14.85 -5.71
CA PHE A 116 10.44 -14.56 -4.32
C PHE A 116 11.60 -14.95 -3.43
N VAL A 117 11.92 -14.02 -2.54
CA VAL A 117 12.86 -14.23 -1.44
C VAL A 117 12.15 -13.91 -0.13
N TRP A 118 12.07 -14.89 0.76
CA TRP A 118 11.49 -14.73 2.09
C TRP A 118 12.58 -14.52 3.14
N PRO A 119 12.87 -13.28 3.55
CA PRO A 119 13.89 -13.03 4.56
C PRO A 119 13.53 -13.66 5.90
N ARG A 120 14.41 -14.47 6.46
CA ARG A 120 14.34 -14.98 7.84
C ARG A 120 15.18 -14.17 8.82
N GLN A 121 16.04 -13.32 8.28
CA GLN A 121 16.86 -12.39 9.04
C GLN A 121 16.75 -11.00 8.43
N THR A 122 17.08 -10.00 9.21
CA THR A 122 17.12 -8.62 8.71
C THR A 122 18.12 -8.49 7.58
N LEU A 123 17.68 -7.95 6.45
CA LEU A 123 18.55 -7.65 5.32
C LEU A 123 18.78 -6.14 5.26
N ARG A 124 20.06 -5.75 5.26
CA ARG A 124 20.49 -4.38 5.02
C ARG A 124 21.00 -4.27 3.60
N LEU A 125 20.23 -3.67 2.74
CA LEU A 125 20.57 -3.60 1.31
C LEU A 125 21.62 -2.51 1.01
N GLY A 126 21.76 -1.54 1.90
CA GLY A 126 22.71 -0.45 1.74
C GLY A 126 22.41 0.42 0.51
N GLU A 127 23.36 1.28 0.15
CA GLU A 127 23.24 2.18 -1.01
C GLU A 127 23.33 1.45 -2.36
N ARG A 128 23.84 0.22 -2.38
CA ARG A 128 23.99 -0.57 -3.61
C ARG A 128 22.69 -1.09 -4.20
N PHE A 129 21.67 -1.22 -3.36
CA PHE A 129 20.31 -1.58 -3.77
C PHE A 129 19.38 -0.40 -3.51
N GLY A 130 19.33 0.52 -4.45
CA GLY A 130 18.37 1.63 -4.39
C GLY A 130 16.94 1.07 -4.47
N LEU A 131 16.28 0.98 -3.34
CA LEU A 131 14.86 0.60 -3.28
C LEU A 131 14.04 1.73 -3.89
N LYS A 132 13.58 1.56 -5.12
CA LYS A 132 12.77 2.58 -5.80
C LYS A 132 11.28 2.43 -5.51
N ALA A 133 10.79 1.21 -5.43
CA ALA A 133 9.36 0.94 -5.21
C ALA A 133 9.11 -0.38 -4.50
N GLY A 134 7.93 -0.49 -3.93
CA GLY A 134 7.39 -1.73 -3.40
C GLY A 134 5.88 -1.80 -3.59
N LEU A 135 5.32 -2.98 -3.44
CA LEU A 135 3.89 -3.25 -3.55
C LEU A 135 3.30 -3.66 -2.21
N VAL A 136 2.05 -3.28 -2.01
CA VAL A 136 1.21 -3.78 -0.92
C VAL A 136 -0.01 -4.44 -1.54
N THR A 137 -0.32 -5.66 -1.13
CA THR A 137 -1.61 -6.28 -1.40
C THR A 137 -2.47 -6.33 -0.15
N SER A 138 -3.74 -6.08 -0.33
CA SER A 138 -4.75 -6.26 0.71
C SER A 138 -5.96 -6.94 0.12
N LEU A 139 -6.30 -8.08 0.69
CA LEU A 139 -7.40 -8.92 0.24
C LEU A 139 -8.46 -8.98 1.33
N GLY A 140 -9.70 -8.67 0.99
CA GLY A 140 -10.83 -8.69 1.90
C GLY A 140 -11.84 -9.76 1.55
N PHE A 141 -12.70 -10.09 2.48
CA PHE A 141 -13.86 -10.94 2.21
C PHE A 141 -14.75 -10.33 1.12
N GLY A 142 -15.42 -11.18 0.35
CA GLY A 142 -16.27 -10.73 -0.74
C GLY A 142 -15.50 -10.32 -2.01
N HIS A 143 -14.26 -10.80 -2.16
CA HIS A 143 -13.40 -10.55 -3.33
C HIS A 143 -13.01 -9.08 -3.54
N VAL A 144 -13.04 -8.27 -2.49
CA VAL A 144 -12.49 -6.92 -2.52
C VAL A 144 -10.97 -7.00 -2.40
N SER A 145 -10.26 -6.56 -3.42
CA SER A 145 -8.79 -6.62 -3.47
C SER A 145 -8.21 -5.26 -3.77
N GLY A 146 -7.17 -4.90 -3.04
CA GLY A 146 -6.38 -3.70 -3.26
C GLY A 146 -4.93 -4.03 -3.60
N LEU A 147 -4.38 -3.37 -4.60
CA LEU A 147 -2.96 -3.38 -4.93
C LEU A 147 -2.46 -1.94 -4.97
N VAL A 148 -1.50 -1.62 -4.13
CA VAL A 148 -0.92 -0.27 -3.99
C VAL A 148 0.57 -0.34 -4.25
N ALA A 149 1.08 0.52 -5.12
CA ALA A 149 2.51 0.74 -5.27
C ALA A 149 2.95 1.95 -4.46
N LEU A 150 4.00 1.79 -3.67
CA LEU A 150 4.69 2.87 -2.98
C LEU A 150 6.02 3.12 -3.68
N VAL A 151 6.31 4.37 -3.97
CA VAL A 151 7.51 4.80 -4.69
C VAL A 151 8.38 5.64 -3.76
N HIS A 152 9.68 5.36 -3.77
CA HIS A 152 10.64 6.11 -2.97
C HIS A 152 10.61 7.61 -3.37
N PRO A 153 10.65 8.54 -2.42
CA PRO A 153 10.58 9.98 -2.72
C PRO A 153 11.60 10.47 -3.74
N GLN A 154 12.81 9.92 -3.75
CA GLN A 154 13.84 10.29 -4.73
C GLN A 154 13.49 9.85 -6.16
N ALA A 155 12.88 8.67 -6.34
CA ALA A 155 12.41 8.23 -7.65
C ALA A 155 11.26 9.10 -8.14
N PHE A 156 10.34 9.48 -7.25
CA PHE A 156 9.29 10.44 -7.57
C PHE A 156 9.88 11.80 -7.96
N LEU A 157 10.83 12.32 -7.17
CA LEU A 157 11.45 13.62 -7.43
C LEU A 157 12.22 13.63 -8.76
N ALA A 158 12.84 12.51 -9.12
CA ALA A 158 13.53 12.38 -10.42
C ALA A 158 12.57 12.52 -11.61
N ALA A 159 11.31 12.14 -11.44
CA ALA A 159 10.28 12.26 -12.48
C ALA A 159 9.66 13.67 -12.58
N VAL A 160 9.90 14.55 -11.59
CA VAL A 160 9.46 15.94 -11.65
C VAL A 160 10.33 16.69 -12.66
N PRO A 161 9.76 17.45 -13.61
CA PRO A 161 10.52 18.27 -14.56
C PRO A 161 11.54 19.15 -13.85
N ALA A 162 12.74 19.27 -14.43
CA ALA A 162 13.86 19.94 -13.78
C ALA A 162 13.57 21.41 -13.40
N ASP A 163 12.84 22.11 -14.26
CA ASP A 163 12.39 23.49 -14.08
C ASP A 163 11.35 23.68 -12.97
N GLN A 164 10.65 22.59 -12.58
CA GLN A 164 9.62 22.62 -11.53
C GLN A 164 10.11 22.03 -10.18
N ARG A 165 11.29 21.43 -10.17
CA ARG A 165 11.77 20.66 -9.02
C ARG A 165 12.02 21.50 -7.78
N GLU A 166 12.61 22.69 -7.97
CA GLU A 166 12.89 23.61 -6.87
C GLU A 166 11.59 24.12 -6.22
N ASP A 167 10.62 24.56 -7.03
CA ASP A 167 9.32 25.01 -6.53
C ASP A 167 8.55 23.88 -5.84
N TYR A 168 8.61 22.65 -6.40
CA TYR A 168 8.02 21.48 -5.75
C TYR A 168 8.62 21.24 -4.36
N LEU A 169 9.96 21.25 -4.24
CA LEU A 169 10.68 21.03 -2.97
C LEU A 169 10.34 22.10 -1.94
N ARG A 170 10.29 23.36 -2.35
CA ARG A 170 9.90 24.47 -1.48
C ARG A 170 8.49 24.24 -0.92
N ARG A 171 7.51 24.01 -1.79
CA ARG A 171 6.10 23.76 -1.38
C ARG A 171 5.94 22.49 -0.53
N ALA A 172 6.71 21.45 -0.83
CA ALA A 172 6.72 20.23 -0.02
C ALA A 172 7.25 20.52 1.38
N GLY A 173 8.36 21.26 1.50
CA GLY A 173 8.94 21.70 2.78
C GLY A 173 7.95 22.52 3.62
N GLU A 174 7.28 23.49 3.00
CA GLU A 174 6.25 24.31 3.67
C GLU A 174 5.12 23.45 4.24
N ARG A 175 4.64 22.43 3.48
CA ARG A 175 3.60 21.51 3.96
C ARG A 175 4.08 20.64 5.11
N VAL A 176 5.31 20.14 5.05
CA VAL A 176 5.90 19.35 6.14
C VAL A 176 5.97 20.18 7.42
N LEU A 177 6.47 21.41 7.33
CA LEU A 177 6.53 22.31 8.47
C LEU A 177 5.15 22.66 9.04
N ALA A 178 4.18 22.89 8.17
CA ALA A 178 2.79 23.15 8.58
C ALA A 178 2.21 21.93 9.31
N GLY A 179 2.46 20.71 8.79
CA GLY A 179 2.04 19.45 9.44
C GLY A 179 2.69 19.25 10.80
N GLN A 180 3.99 19.52 10.93
CA GLN A 180 4.73 19.43 12.19
C GLN A 180 4.20 20.44 13.23
N ARG A 181 3.95 21.68 12.83
CA ARG A 181 3.36 22.70 13.70
C ARG A 181 1.97 22.31 14.19
N ARG A 182 1.14 21.76 13.27
CA ARG A 182 -0.18 21.25 13.62
C ARG A 182 -0.11 20.13 14.65
N LEU A 183 0.77 19.13 14.41
CA LEU A 183 0.97 18.03 15.34
C LEU A 183 1.45 18.52 16.71
N ALA A 184 2.45 19.39 16.76
CA ALA A 184 2.95 19.99 17.99
C ALA A 184 1.84 20.73 18.75
N SER A 185 1.03 21.53 18.05
CA SER A 185 -0.12 22.23 18.66
C SER A 185 -1.16 21.26 19.22
N ALA A 186 -1.43 20.16 18.53
CA ALA A 186 -2.38 19.15 18.99
C ALA A 186 -1.84 18.43 20.25
N ILE A 187 -0.57 18.07 20.26
CA ILE A 187 0.10 17.44 21.44
C ILE A 187 0.07 18.40 22.63
N ALA A 188 0.27 19.69 22.40
CA ALA A 188 0.20 20.71 23.45
C ALA A 188 -1.23 21.05 23.89
N GLY A 189 -2.25 20.38 23.35
CA GLY A 189 -3.66 20.63 23.71
C GLY A 189 -4.25 21.90 23.13
N GLY A 190 -3.54 22.60 22.23
CA GLY A 190 -4.02 23.85 21.66
C GLY A 190 -5.11 23.68 20.56
N ARG A 191 -5.25 22.48 20.02
CA ARG A 191 -6.26 22.14 19.01
C ARG A 191 -6.40 20.61 18.89
N PRO A 192 -7.54 20.08 18.40
CA PRO A 192 -7.67 18.66 18.15
C PRO A 192 -6.74 18.20 17.03
N LEU A 193 -6.25 16.95 17.09
CA LEU A 193 -5.43 16.34 16.06
C LEU A 193 -6.18 16.26 14.72
N TYR A 194 -7.45 15.96 14.78
CA TYR A 194 -8.36 15.92 13.65
C TYR A 194 -9.48 16.95 13.82
N GLU A 195 -9.60 17.82 12.84
CA GLU A 195 -10.74 18.71 12.70
C GLU A 195 -11.49 18.28 11.43
N ARG A 196 -12.73 17.91 11.59
CA ARG A 196 -13.60 17.61 10.45
C ARG A 196 -13.67 18.86 9.57
N PRO A 197 -13.29 18.79 8.29
CA PRO A 197 -13.50 19.91 7.38
C PRO A 197 -14.99 20.29 7.37
N ALA A 198 -15.27 21.58 7.39
CA ALA A 198 -16.63 22.08 7.15
C ALA A 198 -16.97 21.87 5.67
N ASP A 199 -17.18 20.62 5.27
CA ASP A 199 -17.55 20.29 3.91
C ASP A 199 -19.05 20.48 3.73
N ARG A 200 -19.40 21.48 2.94
CA ARG A 200 -20.80 21.80 2.64
C ARG A 200 -21.57 20.67 1.95
N ARG A 201 -20.87 19.68 1.38
CA ARG A 201 -21.49 18.48 0.81
C ARG A 201 -22.11 17.58 1.89
N PHE A 202 -21.69 17.75 3.14
CA PHE A 202 -22.22 17.06 4.31
C PHE A 202 -22.98 18.03 5.24
N ASP A 203 -23.47 19.11 4.67
CA ASP A 203 -24.32 20.01 5.40
C ASP A 203 -25.77 19.49 5.27
N ARG A 204 -26.04 18.72 6.12
CA ARG A 204 -26.16 18.76 7.44
C ARG A 204 -27.44 18.43 8.07
N ASP A 205 -28.53 18.55 7.60
CA ASP A 205 -29.68 18.38 8.46
C ASP A 205 -30.49 17.13 8.15
N ALA A 206 -30.54 16.64 6.96
CA ALA A 206 -31.27 15.43 6.70
C ALA A 206 -30.42 14.30 6.08
N PRO A 207 -29.56 14.55 5.08
CA PRO A 207 -28.86 13.45 4.41
C PRO A 207 -27.85 12.72 5.29
N GLU A 208 -27.17 13.42 6.20
CA GLU A 208 -26.18 12.79 7.10
C GLU A 208 -26.83 11.89 8.12
N LYS A 209 -27.93 12.33 8.73
CA LYS A 209 -28.66 11.51 9.70
C LYS A 209 -29.26 10.26 9.04
N VAL A 210 -29.72 10.40 7.81
CA VAL A 210 -30.22 9.25 7.03
C VAL A 210 -29.08 8.32 6.66
N GLN A 211 -27.93 8.83 6.23
CA GLN A 211 -26.76 8.01 5.94
C GLN A 211 -26.17 7.37 7.20
N GLU A 212 -26.08 8.09 8.31
CA GLU A 212 -25.63 7.53 9.58
C GLU A 212 -26.59 6.44 10.09
N ALA A 213 -27.88 6.65 9.99
CA ALA A 213 -28.87 5.65 10.35
C ALA A 213 -28.77 4.39 9.47
N ALA A 214 -28.58 4.56 8.16
CA ALA A 214 -28.38 3.45 7.24
C ALA A 214 -27.06 2.71 7.50
N MET A 215 -25.97 3.44 7.78
CA MET A 215 -24.67 2.86 8.15
C MET A 215 -24.70 2.15 9.50
N LEU A 216 -25.55 2.54 10.42
CA LEU A 216 -25.76 1.89 11.72
C LEU A 216 -26.72 0.70 11.68
N LEU A 217 -27.09 0.23 10.48
CA LEU A 217 -28.01 -0.89 10.30
C LEU A 217 -29.36 -0.64 11.00
N ASP A 218 -29.89 0.56 10.87
CA ASP A 218 -31.22 0.86 11.40
C ASP A 218 -32.27 -0.07 10.74
N PRO A 219 -32.95 -0.95 11.49
CA PRO A 219 -33.95 -1.85 10.92
C PRO A 219 -35.14 -1.09 10.29
N GLY A 220 -35.28 0.20 10.60
CA GLY A 220 -36.28 1.09 10.02
C GLY A 220 -35.83 1.75 8.72
N ALA A 221 -34.52 1.73 8.41
CA ALA A 221 -34.02 2.32 7.18
C ALA A 221 -34.54 1.55 5.97
N ARG A 222 -35.02 2.28 4.99
CA ARG A 222 -35.52 1.72 3.73
C ARG A 222 -34.89 2.45 2.56
N LEU A 223 -34.56 1.71 1.52
CA LEU A 223 -34.11 2.29 0.27
C LEU A 223 -35.24 3.13 -0.34
N GLY A 224 -35.00 4.40 -0.58
CA GLY A 224 -35.93 5.27 -1.30
C GLY A 224 -36.04 4.89 -2.77
N GLU A 225 -37.11 5.34 -3.42
CA GLU A 225 -37.31 5.09 -4.88
C GLU A 225 -36.21 5.71 -5.75
N ASP A 226 -35.53 6.73 -5.25
CA ASP A 226 -34.38 7.40 -5.87
C ASP A 226 -33.03 6.72 -5.59
N GLY A 227 -33.03 5.59 -4.89
CA GLY A 227 -31.82 4.86 -4.52
C GLY A 227 -31.09 5.43 -3.30
N SER A 228 -31.66 6.41 -2.61
CA SER A 228 -31.14 6.90 -1.31
C SER A 228 -31.56 5.97 -0.16
N TYR A 229 -30.77 5.98 0.93
CA TYR A 229 -31.09 5.31 2.18
C TYR A 229 -31.59 6.34 3.20
#